data_eeb55b357e0c9795511e4b658f3cd8b7
#
_entry.id   eeb55b357e0c9795511e4b658f3cd8b7
#
_cell.length_a   1.000
_cell.length_b   1.000
_cell.length_c   1.000
_cell.angle_alpha   90.00
_cell.angle_beta   90.00
_cell.angle_gamma   90.00
#
_symmetry.space_group_name_H-M   'P 1'
#
loop_
_entity.id
_entity.type
_entity.pdbx_description
1 polymer ?
#
loop_
_entity_poly.entity_id
_entity_poly.type
_entity_poly.pdbx_seq_one_letter_code
_entity_poly.pdbx_strand_id
1 'polypeptide(L)'
;GNEDISAANRLTPKAFVDNYHIYYEKTDNGKVHIDDSDIPSAEVKAYYVKETSYYDQKTASFHTKVLALCPIMTRNDDFGDVGNKYPLFWVKYDDLAPFLAKQQLMTSNVNNAAVMSAEDYFTKNLYQGKIYKTNNMQGNTLAQYCPSDSAMAKEQKRIEAELAAFEKNIWGNQARKDSLDSIANAAKEVKGSVRKNRRSTGLRSASANTGKVSRVK
;
A
#
# COMPACT_ATOMS: atom_id res chain seq x y z
N GLY A 1 -8.47 10.69 13.75
CA GLY A 1 -8.47 9.55 14.62
C GLY A 1 -7.13 8.83 14.58
N ASN A 2 -6.58 8.57 15.74
CA ASN A 2 -5.36 7.80 15.85
C ASN A 2 -5.64 6.35 15.46
N GLU A 3 -5.07 5.92 14.34
CA GLU A 3 -5.10 4.53 13.87
C GLU A 3 -4.07 3.68 14.63
N ASP A 4 -3.83 4.00 15.88
CA ASP A 4 -2.88 3.31 16.74
C ASP A 4 -3.53 2.04 17.29
N ILE A 5 -3.04 0.90 16.78
CA ILE A 5 -3.48 -0.46 17.14
C ILE A 5 -2.67 -1.00 18.33
N SER A 6 -1.99 -0.12 19.06
CA SER A 6 -1.19 -0.52 20.22
C SER A 6 -2.08 -0.96 21.40
N ALA A 7 -1.52 -1.78 22.29
CA ALA A 7 -2.23 -2.25 23.46
C ALA A 7 -2.62 -1.11 24.42
N ALA A 8 -1.91 0.03 24.37
CA ALA A 8 -2.19 1.20 25.20
C ALA A 8 -3.53 1.88 24.86
N ASN A 9 -3.96 1.80 23.60
CA ASN A 9 -5.20 2.42 23.10
C ASN A 9 -6.34 1.41 22.96
N ARG A 10 -6.30 0.33 23.73
CA ARG A 10 -7.34 -0.71 23.67
C ARG A 10 -8.67 -0.18 24.18
N LEU A 11 -9.66 -0.20 23.31
CA LEU A 11 -11.04 0.12 23.68
C LEU A 11 -11.62 -1.02 24.52
N THR A 12 -12.22 -0.70 25.68
CA THR A 12 -12.94 -1.69 26.47
C THR A 12 -14.33 -1.91 25.92
N PRO A 13 -14.91 -3.13 26.01
CA PRO A 13 -16.27 -3.39 25.54
C PRO A 13 -17.30 -2.42 26.13
N LYS A 14 -17.16 -2.09 27.42
CA LYS A 14 -18.04 -1.14 28.07
C LYS A 14 -17.95 0.26 27.48
N ALA A 15 -16.74 0.79 27.30
CA ALA A 15 -16.55 2.10 26.68
C ALA A 15 -17.09 2.15 25.24
N PHE A 16 -17.03 1.03 24.53
CA PHE A 16 -17.61 0.92 23.19
C PHE A 16 -19.13 1.06 23.21
N VAL A 17 -19.82 0.25 24.02
CA VAL A 17 -21.29 0.30 24.07
C VAL A 17 -21.81 1.63 24.58
N ASP A 18 -21.13 2.24 25.57
CA ASP A 18 -21.47 3.55 26.11
C ASP A 18 -21.28 4.67 25.05
N ASN A 19 -20.20 4.65 24.27
CA ASN A 19 -19.89 5.67 23.26
C ASN A 19 -20.86 5.65 22.08
N TYR A 20 -21.37 4.48 21.70
CA TYR A 20 -22.25 4.31 20.54
C TYR A 20 -23.71 4.09 20.90
N HIS A 21 -24.05 4.27 22.21
CA HIS A 21 -25.41 4.10 22.74
C HIS A 21 -26.05 2.76 22.38
N ILE A 22 -25.24 1.69 22.46
CA ILE A 22 -25.71 0.33 22.27
C ILE A 22 -26.28 -0.18 23.59
N TYR A 23 -27.52 -0.70 23.56
CA TYR A 23 -28.12 -1.27 24.75
C TYR A 23 -27.35 -2.51 25.23
N TYR A 24 -27.15 -2.62 26.52
CA TYR A 24 -26.49 -3.78 27.12
C TYR A 24 -27.04 -4.07 28.52
N GLU A 25 -27.01 -5.31 28.90
CA GLU A 25 -27.36 -5.76 30.24
C GLU A 25 -26.09 -6.09 31.03
N LYS A 26 -26.13 -5.80 32.32
CA LYS A 26 -25.09 -6.23 33.25
C LYS A 26 -25.48 -7.58 33.82
N THR A 27 -24.66 -8.58 33.60
CA THR A 27 -24.79 -9.88 34.24
C THR A 27 -24.36 -9.78 35.71
N ASP A 28 -24.89 -10.64 36.57
CA ASP A 28 -24.57 -10.69 38.01
C ASP A 28 -23.06 -10.76 38.31
N ASN A 29 -22.27 -11.25 37.36
CA ASN A 29 -20.80 -11.33 37.43
C ASN A 29 -20.12 -10.02 36.95
N GLY A 30 -20.84 -8.93 36.73
CA GLY A 30 -20.32 -7.63 36.28
C GLY A 30 -19.87 -7.60 34.81
N LYS A 31 -20.14 -8.65 34.04
CA LYS A 31 -19.86 -8.69 32.60
C LYS A 31 -20.99 -8.02 31.84
N VAL A 32 -20.60 -7.35 30.74
CA VAL A 32 -21.53 -6.77 29.77
C VAL A 32 -22.03 -7.87 28.87
N HIS A 33 -23.35 -8.01 28.76
CA HIS A 33 -24.03 -8.86 27.78
C HIS A 33 -24.79 -7.96 26.81
N ILE A 34 -24.60 -8.20 25.52
CA ILE A 34 -25.29 -7.48 24.43
C ILE A 34 -26.09 -8.54 23.70
N ASP A 35 -27.37 -8.32 23.51
CA ASP A 35 -28.20 -9.18 22.69
C ASP A 35 -27.84 -8.99 21.21
N ASP A 36 -27.89 -10.04 20.41
CA ASP A 36 -27.59 -9.97 18.98
C ASP A 36 -28.51 -9.00 18.23
N SER A 37 -29.73 -8.79 18.74
CA SER A 37 -30.69 -7.84 18.20
C SER A 37 -30.30 -6.38 18.42
N ASP A 38 -29.51 -6.10 19.46
CA ASP A 38 -29.08 -4.75 19.83
C ASP A 38 -27.78 -4.34 19.12
N ILE A 39 -27.10 -5.31 18.47
CA ILE A 39 -25.92 -5.02 17.69
C ILE A 39 -26.34 -4.35 16.37
N PRO A 40 -25.89 -3.11 16.10
CA PRO A 40 -26.32 -2.35 14.91
C PRO A 40 -25.58 -2.84 13.64
N SER A 41 -25.61 -4.14 13.37
CA SER A 41 -24.93 -4.75 12.24
C SER A 41 -25.44 -4.26 10.89
N ALA A 42 -26.74 -3.98 10.80
CA ALA A 42 -27.38 -3.44 9.59
C ALA A 42 -26.96 -1.99 9.27
N GLU A 43 -26.48 -1.24 10.26
CA GLU A 43 -25.98 0.12 10.11
C GLU A 43 -24.54 0.17 9.59
N VAL A 44 -23.80 -0.95 9.65
CA VAL A 44 -22.44 -1.07 9.13
C VAL A 44 -22.50 -1.33 7.62
N LYS A 45 -22.22 -0.29 6.83
CA LYS A 45 -22.30 -0.35 5.36
C LYS A 45 -20.94 -0.27 4.66
N ALA A 46 -19.89 0.07 5.38
CA ALA A 46 -18.55 0.27 4.83
C ALA A 46 -17.47 -0.10 5.86
N TYR A 47 -16.25 -0.27 5.37
CA TYR A 47 -15.10 -0.56 6.20
C TYR A 47 -13.92 0.31 5.77
N TYR A 48 -13.13 0.78 6.74
CA TYR A 48 -11.76 1.17 6.45
C TYR A 48 -10.88 -0.06 6.52
N VAL A 49 -10.03 -0.23 5.51
CA VAL A 49 -9.05 -1.29 5.41
C VAL A 49 -7.66 -0.66 5.55
N LYS A 50 -6.91 -1.08 6.56
CA LYS A 50 -5.49 -0.71 6.70
C LYS A 50 -4.66 -1.82 6.07
N GLU A 51 -3.95 -1.48 5.01
CA GLU A 51 -3.11 -2.41 4.26
C GLU A 51 -1.67 -1.93 4.20
N THR A 52 -0.78 -2.83 3.93
CA THR A 52 0.62 -2.54 3.63
C THR A 52 1.05 -3.33 2.41
N SER A 53 1.74 -2.65 1.51
CA SER A 53 2.35 -3.27 0.36
C SER A 53 3.85 -3.40 0.59
N TYR A 54 4.42 -4.57 0.32
CA TYR A 54 5.82 -4.86 0.53
C TYR A 54 6.37 -5.79 -0.55
N TYR A 55 7.67 -5.71 -0.74
CA TYR A 55 8.40 -6.60 -1.62
C TYR A 55 9.10 -7.69 -0.82
N ASP A 56 8.78 -8.94 -1.11
CA ASP A 56 9.48 -10.08 -0.54
C ASP A 56 10.68 -10.45 -1.42
N GLN A 57 11.87 -10.23 -0.89
CA GLN A 57 13.13 -10.53 -1.58
C GLN A 57 13.37 -12.02 -1.79
N LYS A 58 12.78 -12.90 -0.96
CA LYS A 58 12.98 -14.36 -1.07
C LYS A 58 12.18 -14.94 -2.22
N THR A 59 10.95 -14.53 -2.37
CA THR A 59 10.05 -14.98 -3.43
C THR A 59 10.11 -14.08 -4.64
N ALA A 60 10.79 -12.95 -4.52
CA ALA A 60 10.91 -11.94 -5.56
C ALA A 60 9.54 -11.45 -6.04
N SER A 61 8.59 -11.29 -5.14
CA SER A 61 7.21 -10.91 -5.44
C SER A 61 6.74 -9.72 -4.60
N PHE A 62 5.79 -8.97 -5.16
CA PHE A 62 5.12 -7.87 -4.49
C PHE A 62 3.82 -8.37 -3.87
N HIS A 63 3.61 -8.03 -2.62
CA HIS A 63 2.44 -8.47 -1.86
C HIS A 63 1.77 -7.28 -1.18
N THR A 64 0.45 -7.33 -1.10
CA THR A 64 -0.35 -6.44 -0.26
C THR A 64 -1.00 -7.26 0.84
N LYS A 65 -0.80 -6.86 2.09
CA LYS A 65 -1.36 -7.52 3.26
C LYS A 65 -2.28 -6.57 4.00
N VAL A 66 -3.47 -7.05 4.35
CA VAL A 66 -4.38 -6.35 5.25
C VAL A 66 -3.85 -6.48 6.69
N LEU A 67 -3.76 -5.36 7.39
CA LEU A 67 -3.27 -5.28 8.77
C LEU A 67 -4.40 -5.12 9.78
N ALA A 68 -5.43 -4.36 9.43
CA ALA A 68 -6.56 -4.09 10.30
C ALA A 68 -7.79 -3.65 9.52
N LEU A 69 -8.95 -3.89 10.12
CA LEU A 69 -10.25 -3.46 9.62
C LEU A 69 -10.92 -2.55 10.66
N CYS A 70 -11.66 -1.55 10.17
CA CYS A 70 -12.51 -0.71 11.01
C CYS A 70 -13.90 -0.59 10.37
N PRO A 71 -14.94 -1.13 11.00
CA PRO A 71 -16.31 -0.97 10.53
C PRO A 71 -16.74 0.49 10.64
N ILE A 72 -17.51 0.94 9.66
CA ILE A 72 -18.09 2.29 9.60
C ILE A 72 -19.60 2.14 9.69
N MET A 73 -20.14 2.63 10.78
CA MET A 73 -21.57 2.72 11.00
C MET A 73 -22.12 3.97 10.32
N THR A 74 -23.26 3.84 9.64
CA THR A 74 -23.95 4.95 9.00
C THR A 74 -25.31 5.12 9.66
N ARG A 75 -25.52 6.21 10.36
CA ARG A 75 -26.82 6.60 10.92
C ARG A 75 -27.39 7.75 10.14
N ASN A 76 -28.63 7.62 9.72
CA ASN A 76 -29.37 8.71 9.11
C ASN A 76 -29.88 9.61 10.23
N ASP A 77 -29.71 10.91 10.08
CA ASP A 77 -30.34 11.87 10.97
C ASP A 77 -31.85 11.92 10.67
N ASP A 78 -32.65 12.27 11.68
CA ASP A 78 -34.13 12.36 11.59
C ASP A 78 -34.62 13.32 10.47
N PHE A 79 -33.76 14.17 9.96
CA PHE A 79 -34.03 15.12 8.88
C PHE A 79 -33.72 14.62 7.47
N GLY A 80 -33.34 13.34 7.31
CA GLY A 80 -33.16 12.73 5.99
C GLY A 80 -31.88 13.13 5.25
N ASP A 81 -30.93 13.77 5.92
CA ASP A 81 -29.63 14.11 5.35
C ASP A 81 -28.75 12.85 5.17
N VAL A 82 -27.77 12.95 4.27
CA VAL A 82 -26.83 11.85 4.00
C VAL A 82 -26.21 11.39 5.32
N GLY A 83 -26.52 10.16 5.72
CA GLY A 83 -26.20 9.63 7.04
C GLY A 83 -24.74 9.86 7.45
N ASN A 84 -24.58 10.33 8.66
CA ASN A 84 -23.28 10.56 9.26
C ASN A 84 -22.52 9.24 9.40
N LYS A 85 -21.24 9.23 9.01
CA LYS A 85 -20.37 8.08 9.05
C LYS A 85 -19.55 8.07 10.33
N TYR A 86 -19.70 7.03 11.12
CA TYR A 86 -19.01 6.86 12.40
C TYR A 86 -18.07 5.66 12.30
N PRO A 87 -16.74 5.86 12.20
CA PRO A 87 -15.80 4.75 12.35
C PRO A 87 -15.84 4.25 13.78
N LEU A 88 -16.03 2.93 13.96
CA LEU A 88 -16.25 2.35 15.27
C LEU A 88 -14.92 2.08 16.00
N PHE A 89 -14.22 1.05 15.58
CA PHE A 89 -12.97 0.64 16.22
C PHE A 89 -12.10 -0.13 15.22
N TRP A 90 -10.80 -0.10 15.45
CA TRP A 90 -9.85 -0.88 14.66
C TRP A 90 -9.62 -2.25 15.28
N VAL A 91 -9.71 -3.29 14.49
CA VAL A 91 -9.38 -4.66 14.88
C VAL A 91 -8.23 -5.16 14.03
N LYS A 92 -7.25 -5.79 14.65
CA LYS A 92 -6.14 -6.44 13.94
C LYS A 92 -6.68 -7.56 13.08
N TYR A 93 -6.18 -7.66 11.86
CA TYR A 93 -6.63 -8.67 10.92
C TYR A 93 -6.33 -10.09 11.41
N ASP A 94 -5.17 -10.30 12.05
CA ASP A 94 -4.77 -11.60 12.58
C ASP A 94 -5.75 -12.11 13.67
N ASP A 95 -6.37 -11.20 14.44
CA ASP A 95 -7.38 -11.55 15.44
C ASP A 95 -8.75 -11.88 14.79
N LEU A 96 -9.03 -11.31 13.62
CA LEU A 96 -10.27 -11.53 12.86
C LEU A 96 -10.21 -12.76 11.95
N ALA A 97 -9.05 -13.11 11.42
CA ALA A 97 -8.88 -14.16 10.42
C ALA A 97 -9.58 -15.48 10.78
N PRO A 98 -9.52 -15.99 12.03
CA PRO A 98 -10.22 -17.25 12.40
C PRO A 98 -11.73 -17.17 12.30
N PHE A 99 -12.30 -15.97 12.46
CA PHE A 99 -13.74 -15.73 12.34
C PHE A 99 -14.14 -15.54 10.88
N LEU A 100 -13.33 -14.79 10.12
CA LEU A 100 -13.55 -14.54 8.69
C LEU A 100 -13.45 -15.83 7.86
N ALA A 101 -12.58 -16.76 8.25
CA ALA A 101 -12.45 -18.08 7.60
C ALA A 101 -13.74 -18.92 7.66
N LYS A 102 -14.58 -18.69 8.69
CA LYS A 102 -15.86 -19.39 8.86
C LYS A 102 -17.02 -18.75 8.10
N GLN A 103 -16.86 -17.49 7.70
CA GLN A 103 -17.88 -16.73 6.97
C GLN A 103 -17.72 -16.94 5.48
N GLN A 104 -18.80 -17.37 4.84
CA GLN A 104 -18.81 -17.57 3.39
C GLN A 104 -19.45 -16.37 2.69
N LEU A 105 -18.79 -15.91 1.64
CA LEU A 105 -19.25 -14.83 0.76
C LEU A 105 -19.60 -15.42 -0.60
N MET A 106 -20.71 -14.97 -1.16
CA MET A 106 -21.06 -15.25 -2.56
C MET A 106 -20.20 -14.34 -3.46
N THR A 107 -19.48 -14.93 -4.39
CA THR A 107 -18.58 -14.20 -5.30
C THR A 107 -19.19 -13.92 -6.67
N SER A 108 -20.38 -14.47 -6.94
CA SER A 108 -21.07 -14.30 -8.20
C SER A 108 -22.57 -14.14 -7.98
N ASN A 109 -23.16 -13.17 -8.65
CA ASN A 109 -24.61 -12.98 -8.68
C ASN A 109 -25.33 -13.98 -9.64
N VAL A 110 -24.58 -14.67 -10.48
CA VAL A 110 -25.11 -15.57 -11.52
C VAL A 110 -24.93 -17.04 -11.11
N ASN A 111 -23.91 -17.35 -10.32
CA ASN A 111 -23.60 -18.72 -9.90
C ASN A 111 -23.54 -18.82 -8.39
N ASN A 112 -24.59 -19.34 -7.78
CA ASN A 112 -24.70 -19.54 -6.33
C ASN A 112 -23.68 -20.56 -5.78
N ALA A 113 -23.02 -21.34 -6.63
CA ALA A 113 -21.96 -22.27 -6.23
C ALA A 113 -20.59 -21.58 -6.09
N ALA A 114 -20.44 -20.35 -6.56
CA ALA A 114 -19.21 -19.61 -6.41
C ALA A 114 -19.14 -18.94 -5.02
N VAL A 115 -18.62 -19.68 -4.07
CA VAL A 115 -18.48 -19.26 -2.66
C VAL A 115 -17.00 -19.24 -2.30
N MET A 116 -16.60 -18.24 -1.54
CA MET A 116 -15.27 -18.18 -0.91
C MET A 116 -15.39 -17.72 0.54
N SER A 117 -14.37 -17.98 1.35
CA SER A 117 -14.34 -17.43 2.70
C SER A 117 -14.11 -15.92 2.68
N ALA A 118 -14.59 -15.22 3.70
CA ALA A 118 -14.30 -13.81 3.86
C ALA A 118 -12.79 -13.56 4.06
N GLU A 119 -12.07 -14.51 4.67
CA GLU A 119 -10.60 -14.46 4.78
C GLU A 119 -9.94 -14.50 3.39
N ASP A 120 -10.33 -15.45 2.53
CA ASP A 120 -9.82 -15.53 1.16
C ASP A 120 -10.05 -14.24 0.35
N TYR A 121 -11.22 -13.63 0.55
CA TYR A 121 -11.59 -12.39 -0.10
C TYR A 121 -10.61 -11.26 0.22
N PHE A 122 -10.25 -11.11 1.49
CA PHE A 122 -9.28 -10.12 1.92
C PHE A 122 -7.84 -10.50 1.56
N THR A 123 -7.47 -11.76 1.72
CA THR A 123 -6.11 -12.25 1.41
C THR A 123 -5.78 -12.14 -0.08
N LYS A 124 -6.76 -12.35 -0.94
CA LYS A 124 -6.63 -12.18 -2.39
C LYS A 124 -6.81 -10.73 -2.86
N ASN A 125 -7.01 -9.78 -1.95
CA ASN A 125 -7.22 -8.36 -2.24
C ASN A 125 -8.35 -8.10 -3.25
N LEU A 126 -9.46 -8.83 -3.15
CA LEU A 126 -10.61 -8.72 -4.07
C LEU A 126 -11.52 -7.55 -3.72
N TYR A 127 -11.30 -6.89 -2.59
CA TYR A 127 -12.07 -5.72 -2.18
C TYR A 127 -11.74 -4.50 -3.05
N GLN A 128 -12.75 -3.67 -3.24
CA GLN A 128 -12.62 -2.41 -3.97
C GLN A 128 -12.89 -1.25 -3.02
N GLY A 129 -12.08 -0.22 -3.14
CA GLY A 129 -12.20 0.95 -2.28
C GLY A 129 -11.51 2.17 -2.87
N LYS A 130 -11.60 3.27 -2.13
CA LYS A 130 -10.89 4.51 -2.44
C LYS A 130 -9.86 4.77 -1.37
N ILE A 131 -8.68 5.21 -1.77
CA ILE A 131 -7.63 5.59 -0.83
C ILE A 131 -8.11 6.79 0.00
N TYR A 132 -8.19 6.60 1.30
CA TYR A 132 -8.59 7.62 2.25
C TYR A 132 -7.39 8.35 2.86
N LYS A 133 -6.31 7.61 3.12
CA LYS A 133 -5.10 8.10 3.78
C LYS A 133 -3.91 7.25 3.36
N THR A 134 -2.78 7.89 3.20
CA THR A 134 -1.48 7.23 3.05
C THR A 134 -0.64 7.45 4.30
N ASN A 135 0.42 6.66 4.47
CA ASN A 135 1.36 6.88 5.54
C ASN A 135 2.20 8.13 5.23
N ASN A 136 1.89 9.23 5.90
CA ASN A 136 2.58 10.50 5.75
C ASN A 136 3.04 11.05 7.11
N MET A 137 4.08 11.88 7.11
CA MET A 137 4.68 12.42 8.34
C MET A 137 3.72 13.26 9.17
N GLN A 138 2.77 13.92 8.54
CA GLN A 138 1.80 14.79 9.20
C GLN A 138 0.55 14.02 9.68
N GLY A 139 0.37 12.77 9.24
CA GLY A 139 -0.80 11.97 9.56
C GLY A 139 -2.11 12.45 8.94
N ASN A 140 -2.04 13.36 7.96
CA ASN A 140 -3.21 13.94 7.32
C ASN A 140 -3.91 12.95 6.40
N THR A 141 -5.25 13.08 6.33
CA THR A 141 -6.07 12.36 5.36
C THR A 141 -6.10 13.11 4.03
N LEU A 142 -6.45 12.41 2.93
CA LEU A 142 -6.58 13.07 1.63
C LEU A 142 -7.56 14.24 1.67
N ALA A 143 -8.65 14.08 2.39
CA ALA A 143 -9.67 15.13 2.54
C ALA A 143 -9.14 16.41 3.24
N GLN A 144 -8.09 16.31 4.03
CA GLN A 144 -7.52 17.47 4.74
C GLN A 144 -6.61 18.34 3.84
N TYR A 145 -5.97 17.74 2.84
CA TYR A 145 -5.08 18.51 1.97
C TYR A 145 -5.59 18.66 0.52
N CYS A 146 -6.63 17.93 0.13
CA CYS A 146 -7.27 18.10 -1.16
C CYS A 146 -8.48 19.05 -1.02
N PRO A 147 -8.49 20.19 -1.73
CA PRO A 147 -9.51 21.23 -1.55
C PRO A 147 -10.88 20.87 -2.14
N SER A 148 -10.95 19.83 -2.98
CA SER A 148 -12.20 19.40 -3.63
C SER A 148 -12.21 17.89 -3.90
N ASP A 149 -13.41 17.35 -4.11
CA ASP A 149 -13.58 15.92 -4.45
C ASP A 149 -12.87 15.53 -5.75
N SER A 150 -12.85 16.45 -6.72
CA SER A 150 -12.12 16.24 -7.98
C SER A 150 -10.60 16.17 -7.75
N ALA A 151 -10.06 17.04 -6.89
CA ALA A 151 -8.64 17.00 -6.51
C ALA A 151 -8.31 15.72 -5.75
N MET A 152 -9.19 15.31 -4.84
CA MET A 152 -9.05 14.06 -4.09
C MET A 152 -9.06 12.83 -5.01
N ALA A 153 -9.98 12.77 -5.97
CA ALA A 153 -10.03 11.68 -6.96
C ALA A 153 -8.79 11.64 -7.86
N LYS A 154 -8.24 12.80 -8.22
CA LYS A 154 -7.00 12.89 -8.99
C LYS A 154 -5.80 12.39 -8.17
N GLU A 155 -5.73 12.76 -6.90
CA GLU A 155 -4.68 12.34 -6.00
C GLU A 155 -4.73 10.83 -5.72
N GLN A 156 -5.92 10.27 -5.51
CA GLN A 156 -6.12 8.82 -5.38
C GLN A 156 -5.55 8.07 -6.60
N LYS A 157 -5.91 8.50 -7.81
CA LYS A 157 -5.38 7.92 -9.05
C LYS A 157 -3.87 8.07 -9.18
N ARG A 158 -3.29 9.19 -8.72
CA ARG A 158 -1.85 9.39 -8.71
C ARG A 158 -1.16 8.37 -7.81
N ILE A 159 -1.67 8.17 -6.60
CA ILE A 159 -1.11 7.21 -5.63
C ILE A 159 -1.23 5.78 -6.16
N GLU A 160 -2.38 5.40 -6.71
CA GLU A 160 -2.58 4.09 -7.33
C GLU A 160 -1.60 3.86 -8.50
N ALA A 161 -1.40 4.87 -9.33
CA ALA A 161 -0.45 4.80 -10.44
C ALA A 161 1.01 4.68 -9.96
N GLU A 162 1.37 5.36 -8.87
CA GLU A 162 2.71 5.25 -8.26
C GLU A 162 2.94 3.85 -7.68
N LEU A 163 1.95 3.26 -7.00
CA LEU A 163 2.02 1.90 -6.48
C LEU A 163 2.18 0.88 -7.61
N ALA A 164 1.36 0.99 -8.67
CA ALA A 164 1.45 0.13 -9.84
C ALA A 164 2.78 0.30 -10.59
N ALA A 165 3.29 1.53 -10.68
CA ALA A 165 4.59 1.79 -11.28
C ALA A 165 5.74 1.23 -10.42
N PHE A 166 5.62 1.30 -9.10
CA PHE A 166 6.59 0.69 -8.19
C PHE A 166 6.61 -0.84 -8.35
N GLU A 167 5.46 -1.49 -8.34
CA GLU A 167 5.34 -2.93 -8.57
C GLU A 167 5.96 -3.34 -9.92
N LYS A 168 5.64 -2.63 -11.00
CA LYS A 168 6.15 -2.91 -12.33
C LYS A 168 7.66 -2.69 -12.45
N ASN A 169 8.20 -1.70 -11.74
CA ASN A 169 9.62 -1.32 -11.82
C ASN A 169 10.48 -1.95 -10.71
N ILE A 170 9.95 -2.84 -9.92
CA ILE A 170 10.65 -3.48 -8.80
C ILE A 170 11.92 -4.20 -9.25
N TRP A 171 11.90 -4.75 -10.46
CA TRP A 171 13.04 -5.38 -11.15
C TRP A 171 13.94 -4.39 -11.90
N GLY A 172 13.63 -3.09 -11.76
CA GLY A 172 14.23 -2.01 -12.50
C GLY A 172 13.56 -1.81 -13.87
N ASN A 173 13.66 -0.60 -14.37
CA ASN A 173 13.19 -0.28 -15.71
C ASN A 173 14.18 -0.87 -16.72
N GLN A 174 13.83 -1.98 -17.37
CA GLN A 174 14.71 -2.68 -18.32
C GLN A 174 15.10 -1.77 -19.49
N ALA A 175 14.17 -0.98 -20.01
CA ALA A 175 14.45 -0.03 -21.08
C ALA A 175 15.49 1.03 -20.67
N ARG A 176 15.46 1.46 -19.39
CA ARG A 176 16.45 2.39 -18.83
C ARG A 176 17.81 1.72 -18.64
N LYS A 177 17.83 0.46 -18.19
CA LYS A 177 19.07 -0.32 -18.09
C LYS A 177 19.70 -0.52 -19.46
N ASP A 178 18.93 -0.96 -20.44
CA ASP A 178 19.39 -1.17 -21.82
C ASP A 178 19.93 0.14 -22.43
N SER A 179 19.27 1.28 -22.14
CA SER A 179 19.76 2.59 -22.56
C SER A 179 21.08 2.98 -21.89
N LEU A 180 21.21 2.75 -20.57
CA LEU A 180 22.43 3.03 -19.83
C LEU A 180 23.58 2.12 -20.26
N ASP A 181 23.31 0.85 -20.49
CA ASP A 181 24.29 -0.14 -20.98
C ASP A 181 24.73 0.19 -22.40
N SER A 182 23.83 0.64 -23.27
CA SER A 182 24.13 1.14 -24.60
C SER A 182 25.08 2.34 -24.57
N ILE A 183 24.80 3.32 -23.71
CA ILE A 183 25.65 4.51 -23.52
C ILE A 183 27.01 4.11 -22.96
N ALA A 184 27.04 3.18 -21.97
CA ALA A 184 28.29 2.71 -21.38
C ALA A 184 29.14 1.94 -22.40
N ASN A 185 28.53 1.14 -23.26
CA ASN A 185 29.22 0.40 -24.33
C ASN A 185 29.74 1.32 -25.40
N ALA A 186 28.96 2.30 -25.85
CA ALA A 186 29.43 3.33 -26.79
C ALA A 186 30.62 4.13 -26.23
N ALA A 187 30.59 4.49 -24.95
CA ALA A 187 31.72 5.16 -24.28
C ALA A 187 32.97 4.25 -24.19
N LYS A 188 32.83 2.94 -24.05
CA LYS A 188 33.95 1.99 -24.07
C LYS A 188 34.55 1.85 -25.47
N GLU A 189 33.73 1.82 -26.51
CA GLU A 189 34.19 1.78 -27.91
C GLU A 189 34.96 3.02 -28.30
N VAL A 190 34.47 4.21 -27.93
CA VAL A 190 35.21 5.48 -28.17
C VAL A 190 36.54 5.48 -27.44
N LYS A 191 36.61 5.03 -26.18
CA LYS A 191 37.88 4.91 -25.45
C LYS A 191 38.83 3.88 -26.09
N GLY A 192 38.28 2.80 -26.60
CA GLY A 192 39.04 1.75 -27.31
C GLY A 192 39.62 2.26 -28.62
N SER A 193 38.88 3.04 -29.41
CA SER A 193 39.34 3.63 -30.66
C SER A 193 40.42 4.70 -30.44
N VAL A 194 40.26 5.53 -29.43
CA VAL A 194 41.29 6.56 -29.06
C VAL A 194 42.57 5.89 -28.57
N ARG A 195 42.53 4.76 -27.87
CA ARG A 195 43.74 4.01 -27.48
C ARG A 195 44.44 3.36 -28.68
N LYS A 196 43.66 2.79 -29.65
CA LYS A 196 44.24 2.25 -30.89
C LYS A 196 44.95 3.33 -31.70
N ASN A 197 44.34 4.51 -31.87
CA ASN A 197 44.94 5.63 -32.60
C ASN A 197 46.19 6.19 -31.90
N ARG A 198 46.23 6.28 -30.55
CA ARG A 198 47.46 6.66 -29.82
C ARG A 198 48.57 5.66 -29.96
N ARG A 199 48.30 4.36 -30.02
CA ARG A 199 49.31 3.30 -30.29
C ARG A 199 49.88 3.40 -31.72
N SER A 200 49.02 3.67 -32.72
CA SER A 200 49.50 3.80 -34.11
C SER A 200 50.32 5.08 -34.32
N THR A 201 50.00 6.17 -33.68
CA THR A 201 50.79 7.42 -33.75
C THR A 201 52.10 7.34 -32.93
N GLY A 202 52.09 6.58 -31.80
CA GLY A 202 53.32 6.33 -31.03
C GLY A 202 54.38 5.47 -31.78
N LEU A 203 53.96 4.51 -32.58
CA LEU A 203 54.85 3.70 -33.40
C LEU A 203 55.47 4.48 -34.59
N ARG A 204 54.73 5.48 -35.14
CA ARG A 204 55.28 6.35 -36.21
C ARG A 204 56.29 7.38 -35.67
N SER A 205 56.11 7.88 -34.44
CA SER A 205 57.10 8.81 -33.84
C SER A 205 58.37 8.12 -33.33
N ALA A 206 58.35 6.85 -32.99
CA ALA A 206 59.52 6.09 -32.58
C ALA A 206 60.45 5.75 -33.75
N SER A 207 59.95 5.74 -35.00
CA SER A 207 60.76 5.48 -36.22
C SER A 207 61.49 6.71 -36.74
N ALA A 208 61.21 7.91 -36.27
CA ALA A 208 61.77 9.14 -36.79
C ALA A 208 62.89 9.75 -35.91
N ASN A 209 63.28 9.13 -34.78
CA ASN A 209 64.26 9.72 -33.85
C ASN A 209 65.45 8.78 -33.56
N THR A 210 66.10 8.33 -34.64
CA THR A 210 67.50 7.86 -34.57
C THR A 210 68.39 8.94 -35.14
N GLY A 211 68.74 9.93 -34.35
CA GLY A 211 69.65 10.99 -34.77
C GLY A 211 70.01 11.94 -33.66
N LYS A 212 71.18 11.66 -33.00
CA LYS A 212 72.04 12.57 -32.24
C LYS A 212 71.55 13.18 -30.92
N VAL A 213 71.99 12.63 -29.88
CA VAL A 213 73.06 12.94 -28.90
C VAL A 213 73.51 14.37 -28.87
N SER A 214 73.49 15.00 -27.71
CA SER A 214 74.67 15.49 -27.07
C SER A 214 74.42 15.90 -25.60
N ARG A 215 75.21 15.31 -24.75
CA ARG A 215 75.52 15.67 -23.36
C ARG A 215 75.99 17.08 -23.29
N VAL A 216 75.64 17.84 -22.28
CA VAL A 216 76.57 18.70 -21.48
C VAL A 216 75.93 18.92 -20.12
N LYS A 217 76.70 18.49 -19.10
CA LYS A 217 76.82 18.87 -17.66
C LYS A 217 75.56 19.22 -16.88
#